data_89f848fbe81b4436803ca22840014f2e
#
_entry.id   89f848fbe81b4436803ca22840014f2e
#
_cell.length_a   1.000
_cell.length_b   1.000
_cell.length_c   1.000
_cell.angle_alpha   90.00
_cell.angle_beta   90.00
_cell.angle_gamma   90.00
#
_symmetry.space_group_name_H-M   'P 1'
#
loop_
_entity.id
_entity.type
_entity.pdbx_description
1 polymer ?
#
loop_
_entity_poly.entity_id
_entity_poly.type
_entity_poly.pdbx_seq_one_letter_code
_entity_poly.pdbx_strand_id
1 'polypeptide(L)'
;MRVSKNQNYMDTAIVVSARSHDSETKVGAILINNKSGAIVATGYNGYVRGAPDNILPNTRPDKYEYILHAEQNLIANCARHGISMEDCTLVCTLSPCKLCMRMMFNCGITKVIVKDLYRDFEDILKMKDIGVLLEKKDDGFWHIEYTT
;
A
#
# COMPACT_ATOMS: atom_id res chain seq x y z
N MET A 1 -11.60 -21.48 15.48
CA MET A 1 -12.09 -20.15 15.02
C MET A 1 -11.12 -19.57 14.03
N ARG A 2 -11.60 -19.10 12.91
CA ARG A 2 -10.74 -18.46 11.91
C ARG A 2 -10.58 -16.97 12.18
N VAL A 3 -9.47 -16.39 11.73
CA VAL A 3 -9.24 -14.95 11.82
C VAL A 3 -10.21 -14.18 10.90
N SER A 4 -10.44 -12.90 11.21
CA SER A 4 -11.27 -12.04 10.35
C SER A 4 -10.62 -11.84 8.98
N LYS A 5 -11.43 -11.45 7.98
CA LYS A 5 -10.91 -11.16 6.64
C LYS A 5 -9.84 -10.06 6.68
N ASN A 6 -10.11 -8.95 7.36
CA ASN A 6 -9.17 -7.83 7.40
C ASN A 6 -7.88 -8.20 8.13
N GLN A 7 -7.95 -9.01 9.18
CA GLN A 7 -6.75 -9.49 9.85
C GLN A 7 -5.93 -10.39 8.93
N ASN A 8 -6.60 -11.29 8.21
CA ASN A 8 -5.93 -12.19 7.26
C ASN A 8 -5.27 -11.40 6.12
N TYR A 9 -5.95 -10.41 5.59
CA TYR A 9 -5.39 -9.52 4.57
C TYR A 9 -4.16 -8.75 5.10
N MET A 10 -4.26 -8.22 6.31
CA MET A 10 -3.13 -7.50 6.91
C MET A 10 -1.95 -8.43 7.16
N ASP A 11 -2.19 -9.64 7.67
CA ASP A 11 -1.15 -10.65 7.87
C ASP A 11 -0.46 -10.98 6.54
N THR A 12 -1.22 -11.07 5.46
CA THR A 12 -0.68 -11.32 4.12
C THR A 12 0.19 -10.14 3.65
N ALA A 13 -0.25 -8.91 3.87
CA ALA A 13 0.55 -7.72 3.55
C ALA A 13 1.87 -7.70 4.33
N ILE A 14 1.85 -8.11 5.59
CA ILE A 14 3.06 -8.22 6.43
C ILE A 14 4.02 -9.25 5.83
N VAL A 15 3.51 -10.41 5.42
CA VAL A 15 4.34 -11.45 4.78
C VAL A 15 4.96 -10.90 3.48
N VAL A 16 4.19 -10.18 2.68
CA VAL A 16 4.71 -9.53 1.45
C VAL A 16 5.84 -8.56 1.77
N SER A 17 5.74 -7.79 2.86
CA SER A 17 6.76 -6.82 3.25
C SER A 17 8.13 -7.44 3.51
N ALA A 18 8.17 -8.71 3.92
CA ALA A 18 9.41 -9.41 4.24
C ALA A 18 10.35 -9.55 3.02
N ARG A 19 9.84 -9.40 1.81
CA ARG A 19 10.66 -9.44 0.60
C ARG A 19 11.41 -8.14 0.32
N SER A 20 11.08 -7.04 1.01
CA SER A 20 11.82 -5.78 0.84
C SER A 20 13.27 -5.93 1.31
N HIS A 21 14.21 -5.41 0.51
CA HIS A 21 15.63 -5.37 0.90
C HIS A 21 15.97 -4.14 1.75
N ASP A 22 15.02 -3.21 1.91
CA ASP A 22 15.21 -2.02 2.74
C ASP A 22 15.50 -2.43 4.19
N SER A 23 16.62 -1.97 4.73
CA SER A 23 17.05 -2.35 6.09
C SER A 23 16.39 -1.50 7.18
N GLU A 24 15.76 -0.39 6.81
CA GLU A 24 15.17 0.54 7.78
C GLU A 24 13.65 0.40 7.89
N THR A 25 12.96 0.27 6.74
CA THR A 25 11.50 0.22 6.72
C THR A 25 11.04 -0.74 5.63
N LYS A 26 10.37 -1.81 6.02
CA LYS A 26 9.79 -2.78 5.09
C LYS A 26 8.28 -2.58 5.04
N VAL A 27 7.77 -2.31 3.85
CA VAL A 27 6.35 -2.06 3.61
C VAL A 27 5.81 -3.07 2.61
N GLY A 28 4.65 -3.63 2.91
CA GLY A 28 3.94 -4.55 2.01
C GLY A 28 2.53 -4.07 1.74
N ALA A 29 2.07 -4.29 0.52
CA ALA A 29 0.72 -3.96 0.08
C ALA A 29 0.11 -5.10 -0.71
N ILE A 30 -1.19 -5.29 -0.55
CA ILE A 30 -1.98 -6.22 -1.35
C ILE A 30 -3.21 -5.52 -1.89
N LEU A 31 -3.66 -5.95 -3.05
CA LEU A 31 -4.86 -5.44 -3.70
C LEU A 31 -5.96 -6.50 -3.68
N ILE A 32 -7.15 -6.09 -3.24
CA ILE A 32 -8.29 -6.97 -3.09
C ILE A 32 -9.40 -6.53 -4.03
N ASN A 33 -9.88 -7.45 -4.84
CA ASN A 33 -11.07 -7.23 -5.64
C ASN A 33 -12.30 -7.26 -4.72
N ASN A 34 -13.03 -6.15 -4.62
CA ASN A 34 -14.15 -6.05 -3.67
C ASN A 34 -15.32 -6.99 -4.02
N LYS A 35 -15.49 -7.36 -5.28
CA LYS A 35 -16.56 -8.27 -5.70
C LYS A 35 -16.31 -9.70 -5.26
N SER A 36 -15.07 -10.17 -5.40
CA SER A 36 -14.72 -11.58 -5.11
C SER A 36 -14.06 -11.77 -3.74
N GLY A 37 -13.44 -10.73 -3.19
CA GLY A 37 -12.59 -10.84 -2.01
C GLY A 37 -11.21 -11.43 -2.29
N ALA A 38 -10.90 -11.69 -3.56
CA ALA A 38 -9.61 -12.28 -3.95
C ALA A 38 -8.48 -11.26 -3.88
N ILE A 39 -7.31 -11.71 -3.45
CA ILE A 39 -6.06 -10.96 -3.58
C ILE A 39 -5.59 -11.09 -5.01
N VAL A 40 -5.50 -9.97 -5.73
CA VAL A 40 -5.20 -9.96 -7.17
C VAL A 40 -3.84 -9.38 -7.52
N ALA A 41 -3.20 -8.68 -6.58
CA ALA A 41 -1.86 -8.12 -6.78
C ALA A 41 -1.19 -7.88 -5.44
N THR A 42 0.13 -7.81 -5.46
CA THR A 42 0.96 -7.48 -4.29
C THR A 42 2.04 -6.49 -4.69
N GLY A 43 2.63 -5.83 -3.71
CA GLY A 43 3.79 -4.97 -3.89
C GLY A 43 4.52 -4.76 -2.57
N TYR A 44 5.83 -4.60 -2.63
CA TYR A 44 6.64 -4.22 -1.48
C TYR A 44 7.62 -3.13 -1.92
N ASN A 45 8.14 -2.36 -0.97
CA ASN A 45 9.07 -1.29 -1.32
C ASN A 45 10.41 -1.87 -1.76
N GLY A 46 10.95 -1.35 -2.86
CA GLY A 46 12.15 -1.85 -3.45
C GLY A 46 12.51 -1.09 -4.72
N TYR A 47 13.47 -1.62 -5.45
CA TYR A 47 13.98 -0.99 -6.66
C TYR A 47 13.30 -1.54 -7.91
N VAL A 48 13.63 -0.96 -9.04
CA VAL A 48 13.18 -1.45 -10.34
C VAL A 48 13.48 -2.95 -10.45
N ARG A 49 12.51 -3.71 -10.93
CA ARG A 49 12.66 -5.17 -11.11
C ARG A 49 13.92 -5.50 -11.91
N GLY A 50 14.76 -6.36 -11.36
CA GLY A 50 16.04 -6.73 -11.95
C GLY A 50 17.20 -5.84 -11.56
N ALA A 51 16.98 -4.77 -10.81
CA ALA A 51 18.07 -3.94 -10.28
C ALA A 51 18.94 -4.72 -9.29
N PRO A 52 20.23 -4.39 -9.20
CA PRO A 52 21.16 -5.13 -8.30
C PRO A 52 20.96 -4.70 -6.84
N ASP A 53 20.00 -5.27 -6.16
CA ASP A 53 19.63 -4.94 -4.78
C ASP A 53 20.81 -5.06 -3.80
N ASN A 54 21.76 -5.93 -4.09
CA ASN A 54 22.90 -6.20 -3.22
C ASN A 54 23.99 -5.11 -3.26
N ILE A 55 23.94 -4.21 -4.24
CA ILE A 55 24.94 -3.14 -4.39
C ILE A 55 24.34 -1.74 -4.31
N LEU A 56 23.02 -1.62 -4.43
CA LEU A 56 22.34 -0.33 -4.31
C LEU A 56 22.12 0.02 -2.82
N PRO A 57 22.12 1.31 -2.47
CA PRO A 57 21.94 1.70 -1.07
C PRO A 57 20.57 1.33 -0.55
N ASN A 58 20.50 0.88 0.71
CA ASN A 58 19.25 0.49 1.38
C ASN A 58 18.99 1.27 2.67
N THR A 59 19.70 2.38 2.86
CA THR A 59 19.52 3.28 4.01
C THR A 59 19.33 4.72 3.54
N ARG A 60 18.70 5.52 4.42
CA ARG A 60 18.52 6.97 4.19
C ARG A 60 19.86 7.70 4.23
N PRO A 61 20.03 8.77 3.44
CA PRO A 61 19.11 9.28 2.42
C PRO A 61 19.30 8.67 1.04
N ASP A 62 20.35 7.91 0.82
CA ASP A 62 20.79 7.49 -0.53
C ASP A 62 19.79 6.57 -1.22
N LYS A 63 19.05 5.75 -0.45
CA LYS A 63 18.03 4.86 -1.02
C LYS A 63 16.92 5.61 -1.76
N TYR A 64 16.66 6.86 -1.40
CA TYR A 64 15.57 7.64 -2.01
C TYR A 64 15.77 7.93 -3.50
N GLU A 65 16.99 7.81 -3.99
CA GLU A 65 17.27 7.97 -5.43
C GLU A 65 16.76 6.77 -6.25
N TYR A 66 16.49 5.64 -5.62
CA TYR A 66 16.25 4.38 -6.32
C TYR A 66 14.94 3.71 -5.92
N ILE A 67 14.46 3.95 -4.70
CA ILE A 67 13.39 3.15 -4.12
C ILE A 67 12.01 3.54 -4.63
N LEU A 68 11.21 2.54 -4.97
CA LEU A 68 9.79 2.66 -5.22
C LEU A 68 9.03 2.26 -3.95
N HIS A 69 7.95 2.97 -3.66
CA HIS A 69 7.07 2.60 -2.56
C HIS A 69 6.30 1.31 -2.87
N ALA A 70 5.83 0.61 -1.84
CA ALA A 70 5.06 -0.62 -2.01
C ALA A 70 3.83 -0.40 -2.91
N GLU A 71 3.14 0.73 -2.73
CA GLU A 71 1.96 1.09 -3.52
C GLU A 71 2.33 1.34 -4.99
N GLN A 72 3.45 2.00 -5.25
CA GLN A 72 3.95 2.25 -6.61
C GLN A 72 4.28 0.92 -7.30
N ASN A 73 4.95 0.00 -6.60
CA ASN A 73 5.25 -1.32 -7.14
C ASN A 73 4.00 -2.15 -7.40
N LEU A 74 2.99 -2.05 -6.53
CA LEU A 74 1.71 -2.71 -6.75
C LEU A 74 1.01 -2.16 -8.00
N ILE A 75 0.95 -0.85 -8.16
CA ILE A 75 0.37 -0.20 -9.34
C ILE A 75 1.12 -0.64 -10.60
N ALA A 76 2.44 -0.66 -10.56
CA ALA A 76 3.26 -1.12 -11.67
C ALA A 76 3.01 -2.59 -12.02
N ASN A 77 2.85 -3.45 -11.02
CA ASN A 77 2.49 -4.85 -11.22
C ASN A 77 1.12 -4.98 -11.92
N CYS A 78 0.15 -4.21 -11.48
CA CYS A 78 -1.18 -4.18 -12.13
C CYS A 78 -1.09 -3.71 -13.57
N ALA A 79 -0.35 -2.64 -13.83
CA ALA A 79 -0.16 -2.11 -15.18
C ALA A 79 0.52 -3.14 -16.10
N ARG A 80 1.56 -3.81 -15.57
CA ARG A 80 2.33 -4.80 -16.34
C ARG A 80 1.53 -6.03 -16.70
N HIS A 81 0.63 -6.47 -15.83
CA HIS A 81 -0.11 -7.73 -15.98
C HIS A 81 -1.58 -7.53 -16.38
N GLY A 82 -1.99 -6.31 -16.68
CA GLY A 82 -3.37 -6.04 -17.12
C GLY A 82 -4.40 -6.26 -16.03
N ILE A 83 -4.08 -5.96 -14.77
CA ILE A 83 -4.99 -6.11 -13.64
C ILE A 83 -5.69 -4.79 -13.38
N SER A 84 -7.03 -4.79 -13.46
CA SER A 84 -7.82 -3.60 -13.13
C SER A 84 -7.81 -3.35 -11.62
N MET A 85 -7.61 -2.09 -11.25
CA MET A 85 -7.70 -1.63 -9.86
C MET A 85 -9.06 -1.02 -9.53
N GLU A 86 -9.98 -1.01 -10.51
CA GLU A 86 -11.32 -0.44 -10.34
C GLU A 86 -12.08 -1.17 -9.23
N ASP A 87 -12.66 -0.40 -8.33
CA ASP A 87 -13.44 -0.92 -7.19
C ASP A 87 -12.68 -1.96 -6.37
N CYS A 88 -11.41 -1.68 -6.09
CA CYS A 88 -10.55 -2.52 -5.25
C CYS A 88 -10.26 -1.86 -3.91
N THR A 89 -9.87 -2.67 -2.95
CA THR A 89 -9.33 -2.23 -1.66
C THR A 89 -7.83 -2.56 -1.62
N LEU A 90 -7.03 -1.59 -1.22
CA LEU A 90 -5.61 -1.81 -0.96
C LEU A 90 -5.41 -1.97 0.54
N VAL A 91 -4.66 -3.00 0.95
CA VAL A 91 -4.26 -3.21 2.34
C VAL A 91 -2.75 -3.04 2.41
N CYS A 92 -2.30 -2.16 3.29
CA CYS A 92 -0.89 -1.78 3.39
C CYS A 92 -0.44 -1.75 4.85
N THR A 93 0.78 -2.16 5.11
CA THR A 93 1.31 -2.20 6.48
C THR A 93 1.60 -0.81 7.05
N LEU A 94 1.82 0.18 6.20
CA LEU A 94 2.13 1.55 6.57
C LEU A 94 1.32 2.51 5.72
N SER A 95 0.88 3.65 6.29
CA SER A 95 0.05 4.61 5.55
C SER A 95 0.78 5.16 4.32
N PRO A 96 0.10 5.25 3.17
CA PRO A 96 0.69 5.77 1.94
C PRO A 96 1.00 7.26 2.04
N CYS A 97 2.00 7.71 1.29
CA CYS A 97 2.25 9.14 1.12
C CYS A 97 1.15 9.77 0.25
N LYS A 98 1.06 11.09 0.27
CA LYS A 98 0.02 11.82 -0.48
C LYS A 98 0.06 11.54 -1.98
N LEU A 99 1.25 11.36 -2.56
CA LEU A 99 1.38 11.06 -3.99
C LEU A 99 0.79 9.68 -4.31
N CYS A 100 1.18 8.65 -3.53
CA CYS A 100 0.63 7.32 -3.71
C CYS A 100 -0.88 7.29 -3.50
N MET A 101 -1.37 8.03 -2.49
CA MET A 101 -2.79 8.12 -2.19
C MET A 101 -3.59 8.64 -3.40
N ARG A 102 -3.14 9.76 -3.97
CA ARG A 102 -3.81 10.35 -5.13
C ARG A 102 -3.80 9.40 -6.32
N MET A 103 -2.65 8.76 -6.57
CA MET A 103 -2.54 7.79 -7.66
C MET A 103 -3.48 6.61 -7.48
N MET A 104 -3.54 6.04 -6.28
CA MET A 104 -4.40 4.90 -5.99
C MET A 104 -5.87 5.21 -6.22
N PHE A 105 -6.35 6.34 -5.71
CA PHE A 105 -7.75 6.72 -5.91
C PHE A 105 -8.04 7.03 -7.38
N ASN A 106 -7.09 7.63 -8.10
CA ASN A 106 -7.25 7.88 -9.53
C ASN A 106 -7.22 6.59 -10.37
N CYS A 107 -6.67 5.50 -9.84
CA CYS A 107 -6.71 4.18 -10.47
C CYS A 107 -8.02 3.42 -10.21
N GLY A 108 -8.92 3.97 -9.40
CA GLY A 108 -10.20 3.34 -9.08
C GLY A 108 -10.22 2.59 -7.75
N ILE A 109 -9.14 2.60 -6.98
CA ILE A 109 -9.14 2.07 -5.61
C ILE A 109 -10.03 2.96 -4.76
N THR A 110 -10.94 2.37 -3.99
CA THR A 110 -11.93 3.11 -3.21
C THR A 110 -11.63 3.17 -1.73
N LYS A 111 -10.81 2.25 -1.24
CA LYS A 111 -10.49 2.14 0.17
C LYS A 111 -9.04 1.65 0.36
N VAL A 112 -8.39 2.18 1.39
CA VAL A 112 -7.07 1.73 1.85
C VAL A 112 -7.19 1.38 3.33
N ILE A 113 -6.73 0.19 3.71
CA ILE A 113 -6.68 -0.27 5.10
C ILE A 113 -5.21 -0.33 5.49
N VAL A 114 -4.83 0.34 6.59
CA VAL A 114 -3.44 0.39 7.04
C VAL A 114 -3.30 -0.02 8.49
N LYS A 115 -2.18 -0.66 8.80
CA LYS A 115 -1.87 -1.08 10.17
C LYS A 115 -1.36 0.09 11.00
N ASP A 116 -0.38 0.82 10.51
CA ASP A 116 0.28 1.91 11.22
C ASP A 116 0.28 3.18 10.37
N LEU A 117 0.15 4.32 11.03
CA LEU A 117 0.29 5.62 10.38
C LEU A 117 1.76 6.02 10.33
N TYR A 118 2.19 6.52 9.17
CA TYR A 118 3.52 7.07 9.01
C TYR A 118 3.58 8.52 9.51
N ARG A 119 4.77 9.05 9.71
CA ARG A 119 4.99 10.41 10.26
C ARG A 119 4.32 11.54 9.48
N ASP A 120 4.04 11.32 8.18
CA ASP A 120 3.40 12.30 7.31
C ASP A 120 1.89 12.07 7.15
N PHE A 121 1.26 11.31 8.04
CA PHE A 121 -0.18 11.00 7.95
C PHE A 121 -1.07 12.25 7.95
N GLU A 122 -0.57 13.38 8.45
CA GLU A 122 -1.30 14.66 8.42
C GLU A 122 -1.64 15.08 6.98
N ASP A 123 -0.84 14.68 6.01
CA ASP A 123 -1.14 14.94 4.60
C ASP A 123 -2.41 14.24 4.14
N ILE A 124 -2.76 13.09 4.75
CA ILE A 124 -4.01 12.39 4.49
C ILE A 124 -5.19 13.22 5.01
N LEU A 125 -5.05 13.80 6.19
CA LEU A 125 -6.09 14.63 6.78
C LEU A 125 -6.37 15.87 5.93
N LYS A 126 -5.36 16.42 5.26
CA LYS A 126 -5.51 17.57 4.36
C LYS A 126 -6.30 17.24 3.10
N MET A 127 -6.45 15.96 2.76
CA MET A 127 -7.23 15.53 1.60
C MET A 127 -8.73 15.46 1.86
N LYS A 128 -9.18 15.86 3.03
CA LYS A 128 -10.61 15.90 3.39
C LYS A 128 -11.42 16.70 2.36
N ASP A 129 -10.87 17.78 1.86
CA ASP A 129 -11.57 18.65 0.91
C ASP A 129 -11.82 18.01 -0.45
N ILE A 130 -11.12 16.93 -0.76
CA ILE A 130 -11.36 16.16 -1.99
C ILE A 130 -12.09 14.85 -1.72
N GLY A 131 -12.63 14.67 -0.51
CA GLY A 131 -13.44 13.51 -0.17
C GLY A 131 -12.69 12.34 0.47
N VAL A 132 -11.47 12.55 0.94
CA VAL A 132 -10.69 11.50 1.62
C VAL A 132 -10.94 11.58 3.13
N LEU A 133 -11.36 10.46 3.72
CA LEU A 133 -11.61 10.35 5.16
C LEU A 133 -10.69 9.30 5.78
N LEU A 134 -10.16 9.60 6.96
CA LEU A 134 -9.32 8.70 7.75
C LEU A 134 -10.02 8.40 9.07
N GLU A 135 -10.21 7.11 9.38
CA GLU A 135 -10.87 6.66 10.59
C GLU A 135 -10.27 5.35 11.10
N LYS A 136 -10.02 5.26 12.41
CA LYS A 136 -9.67 3.99 13.04
C LYS A 136 -10.94 3.22 13.35
N LYS A 137 -11.01 1.96 12.89
CA LYS A 137 -12.21 1.12 13.05
C LYS A 137 -12.01 0.02 14.10
N ASP A 138 -13.09 -0.68 14.41
CA ASP A 138 -13.13 -1.71 15.45
C ASP A 138 -12.23 -2.92 15.15
N ASP A 139 -11.85 -3.12 13.88
CA ASP A 139 -10.90 -4.15 13.48
C ASP A 139 -9.46 -3.86 13.93
N GLY A 140 -9.22 -2.69 14.52
CA GLY A 140 -7.91 -2.26 14.99
C GLY A 140 -7.07 -1.56 13.93
N PHE A 141 -7.58 -1.42 12.72
CA PHE A 141 -6.86 -0.81 11.60
C PHE A 141 -7.40 0.57 11.26
N TRP A 142 -6.57 1.37 10.59
CA TRP A 142 -6.97 2.65 10.02
C TRP A 142 -7.56 2.41 8.64
N HIS A 143 -8.69 3.04 8.37
CA HIS A 143 -9.38 2.99 7.08
C HIS A 143 -9.33 4.36 6.43
N ILE A 144 -8.88 4.40 5.19
CA ILE A 144 -8.82 5.61 4.38
C ILE A 144 -9.78 5.39 3.21
N GLU A 145 -10.83 6.19 3.14
CA GLU A 145 -11.88 6.02 2.14
C GLU A 145 -11.97 7.26 1.27
N TYR A 146 -12.14 7.05 -0.02
CA TYR A 146 -12.39 8.10 -0.99
C TYR A 146 -13.88 8.10 -1.33
N THR A 147 -14.57 9.15 -0.90
CA THR A 147 -15.99 9.36 -1.17
C THR A 147 -16.13 10.46 -2.20
N THR A 148 -16.55 10.09 -3.39
CA THR A 148 -16.78 11.03 -4.50
C THR A 148 -18.18 11.56 -4.51
#